data_183d5c95181cff5da1e8c22aabb2ff51
#
_entry.id   183d5c95181cff5da1e8c22aabb2ff51
#
_cell.length_a   1.000
_cell.length_b   1.000
_cell.length_c   1.000
_cell.angle_alpha   90.00
_cell.angle_beta   90.00
_cell.angle_gamma   90.00
#
_symmetry.space_group_name_H-M   'P 1'
#
loop_
_entity.id
_entity.type
_entity.pdbx_description
1 polymer ?
#
loop_
_entity_poly.entity_id
_entity_poly.type
_entity_poly.pdbx_seq_one_letter_code
_entity_poly.pdbx_strand_id
1 'polypeptide(L)'
;NVMSVSLLRLKNGSIALFYLRKNSTVDCIPMMRISKDEAKTWSDAIPCITDKKGYFVLNNDRVVQLDNGRLLMPVALHQAPGGNWKNKGDLFCYFSDDNGITWQSSLQVPDTTQIITQEPGVIELKDKRIMMYIRASGGYQQLSFSSDKGESWSPIEPSNIPSPLSPATIEKIPGAADWLLVWNNND
;
A
#
# COMPACT_ATOMS: atom_id res chain seq x y z
N ASN A 1 16.79 0.46 -11.09
CA ASN A 1 16.85 1.15 -9.79
C ASN A 1 15.96 0.48 -8.78
N VAL A 2 16.33 0.58 -7.48
CA VAL A 2 15.55 0.13 -6.33
C VAL A 2 15.14 1.36 -5.51
N MET A 3 13.87 1.39 -5.05
CA MET A 3 13.34 2.51 -4.27
C MET A 3 12.23 2.00 -3.33
N SER A 4 11.79 2.84 -2.39
CA SER A 4 10.70 2.56 -1.44
C SER A 4 10.90 1.25 -0.67
N VAL A 5 12.06 1.13 -0.02
CA VAL A 5 12.44 -0.08 0.72
C VAL A 5 11.74 -0.08 2.08
N SER A 6 11.16 -1.23 2.46
CA SER A 6 10.55 -1.47 3.77
C SER A 6 10.75 -2.90 4.25
N LEU A 7 10.71 -3.09 5.56
CA LEU A 7 10.83 -4.39 6.23
C LEU A 7 9.56 -4.66 7.03
N LEU A 8 9.08 -5.89 6.95
CA LEU A 8 7.96 -6.36 7.75
C LEU A 8 8.30 -7.70 8.39
N ARG A 9 8.16 -7.79 9.72
CA ARG A 9 8.22 -9.09 10.38
C ARG A 9 6.87 -9.78 10.22
N LEU A 10 6.88 -10.92 9.58
CA LEU A 10 5.69 -11.75 9.38
C LEU A 10 5.35 -12.54 10.65
N LYS A 11 4.09 -12.93 10.81
CA LYS A 11 3.61 -13.73 11.94
C LYS A 11 4.27 -15.11 12.06
N ASN A 12 4.81 -15.63 10.96
CA ASN A 12 5.59 -16.87 10.95
C ASN A 12 7.06 -16.69 11.42
N GLY A 13 7.44 -15.47 11.84
CA GLY A 13 8.77 -15.12 12.30
C GLY A 13 9.76 -14.69 11.21
N SER A 14 9.44 -14.90 9.93
CA SER A 14 10.31 -14.45 8.84
C SER A 14 10.30 -12.92 8.70
N ILE A 15 11.32 -12.36 8.06
CA ILE A 15 11.37 -10.95 7.68
C ILE A 15 11.13 -10.85 6.19
N ALA A 16 10.12 -10.07 5.78
CA ALA A 16 9.88 -9.70 4.40
C ALA A 16 10.52 -8.34 4.09
N LEU A 17 11.28 -8.27 3.00
CA LEU A 17 11.85 -7.05 2.43
C LEU A 17 11.04 -6.70 1.18
N PHE A 18 10.36 -5.57 1.21
CA PHE A 18 9.64 -5.02 0.05
C PHE A 18 10.43 -3.87 -0.56
N TYR A 19 10.38 -3.76 -1.88
CA TYR A 19 10.99 -2.66 -2.61
C TYR A 19 10.38 -2.53 -4.01
N LEU A 20 10.45 -1.35 -4.59
CA LEU A 20 10.11 -1.14 -5.99
C LEU A 20 11.32 -1.41 -6.89
N ARG A 21 11.14 -2.25 -7.90
CA ARG A 21 12.09 -2.42 -9.01
C ARG A 21 11.63 -1.56 -10.17
N LYS A 22 12.33 -0.44 -10.38
CA LYS A 22 12.08 0.48 -11.49
C LYS A 22 13.02 0.18 -12.66
N ASN A 23 12.49 -0.38 -13.72
CA ASN A 23 13.22 -0.63 -14.97
C ASN A 23 13.06 0.53 -15.95
N SER A 24 11.87 1.16 -16.01
CA SER A 24 11.56 2.28 -16.88
C SER A 24 10.43 3.15 -16.32
N THR A 25 9.96 4.12 -17.11
CA THR A 25 8.79 4.95 -16.79
C THR A 25 7.45 4.19 -16.97
N VAL A 26 7.46 3.01 -17.55
CA VAL A 26 6.29 2.12 -17.76
C VAL A 26 6.47 0.74 -17.16
N ASP A 27 7.52 0.54 -16.38
CA ASP A 27 7.83 -0.72 -15.68
C ASP A 27 8.47 -0.40 -14.33
N CYS A 28 7.62 -0.30 -13.32
CA CYS A 28 7.99 -0.15 -11.93
C CYS A 28 7.02 -1.00 -11.10
N ILE A 29 7.50 -2.09 -10.50
CA ILE A 29 6.68 -3.04 -9.77
C ILE A 29 7.25 -3.34 -8.38
N PRO A 30 6.37 -3.61 -7.39
CA PRO A 30 6.77 -4.12 -6.09
C PRO A 30 7.38 -5.52 -6.20
N MET A 31 8.47 -5.70 -5.50
CA MET A 31 9.18 -6.97 -5.32
C MET A 31 9.27 -7.30 -3.84
N MET A 32 9.34 -8.58 -3.53
CA MET A 32 9.54 -9.08 -2.17
C MET A 32 10.71 -10.06 -2.11
N ARG A 33 11.42 -10.07 -0.97
CA ARG A 33 12.36 -11.13 -0.56
C ARG A 33 12.06 -11.55 0.86
N ILE A 34 12.34 -12.79 1.20
CA ILE A 34 12.14 -13.36 2.53
C ILE A 34 13.46 -13.75 3.14
N SER A 35 13.65 -13.39 4.41
CA SER A 35 14.70 -13.92 5.27
C SER A 35 14.10 -14.76 6.41
N LYS A 36 14.70 -15.91 6.69
CA LYS A 36 14.36 -16.83 7.80
C LYS A 36 15.42 -16.87 8.90
N ASP A 37 16.44 -16.04 8.79
CA ASP A 37 17.66 -16.08 9.62
C ASP A 37 18.10 -14.68 10.08
N GLU A 38 17.12 -13.80 10.39
CA GLU A 38 17.36 -12.44 10.88
C GLU A 38 18.18 -11.59 9.88
N ALA A 39 17.76 -11.60 8.62
CA ALA A 39 18.33 -10.84 7.51
C ALA A 39 19.78 -11.20 7.13
N LYS A 40 20.29 -12.36 7.57
CA LYS A 40 21.63 -12.83 7.16
C LYS A 40 21.63 -13.32 5.73
N THR A 41 20.58 -14.03 5.31
CA THR A 41 20.36 -14.44 3.93
C THR A 41 18.95 -14.11 3.44
N TRP A 42 18.77 -14.02 2.14
CA TRP A 42 17.51 -13.64 1.49
C TRP A 42 17.16 -14.60 0.37
N SER A 43 15.88 -14.87 0.20
CA SER A 43 15.34 -15.62 -0.94
C SER A 43 15.62 -14.89 -2.26
N ASP A 44 15.36 -15.56 -3.37
CA ASP A 44 15.18 -14.90 -4.65
C ASP A 44 14.04 -13.87 -4.57
N ALA A 45 14.11 -12.87 -5.47
CA ALA A 45 13.11 -11.82 -5.54
C ALA A 45 11.80 -12.33 -6.16
N ILE A 46 10.69 -12.13 -5.46
CA ILE A 46 9.34 -12.50 -5.87
C ILE A 46 8.65 -11.22 -6.38
N PRO A 47 8.16 -11.18 -7.63
CA PRO A 47 7.32 -10.06 -8.09
C PRO A 47 5.94 -10.14 -7.43
N CYS A 48 5.52 -9.04 -6.78
CA CYS A 48 4.22 -8.98 -6.12
C CYS A 48 3.07 -8.65 -7.08
N ILE A 49 3.36 -8.08 -8.25
CA ILE A 49 2.39 -7.77 -9.30
C ILE A 49 2.79 -8.50 -10.57
N THR A 50 1.95 -9.43 -11.04
CA THR A 50 2.20 -10.25 -12.24
C THR A 50 1.06 -10.19 -13.25
N ASP A 51 -0.12 -9.73 -12.84
CA ASP A 51 -1.34 -9.64 -13.64
C ASP A 51 -1.39 -8.38 -14.51
N LYS A 52 -0.65 -7.33 -14.14
CA LYS A 52 -0.60 -6.04 -14.84
C LYS A 52 0.83 -5.58 -15.03
N LYS A 53 1.06 -4.85 -16.11
CA LYS A 53 2.30 -4.08 -16.32
C LYS A 53 2.02 -2.60 -16.10
N GLY A 54 2.99 -1.85 -15.62
CA GLY A 54 2.86 -0.41 -15.45
C GLY A 54 3.83 0.18 -14.46
N TYR A 55 3.66 1.46 -14.22
CA TYR A 55 4.38 2.19 -13.19
C TYR A 55 3.53 2.23 -11.92
N PHE A 56 3.81 1.31 -11.02
CA PHE A 56 3.19 1.25 -9.70
C PHE A 56 4.03 2.03 -8.69
N VAL A 57 3.35 2.73 -7.80
CA VAL A 57 3.94 3.36 -6.63
C VAL A 57 3.49 2.62 -5.38
N LEU A 58 4.44 2.17 -4.60
CA LEU A 58 4.29 1.69 -3.23
C LEU A 58 5.18 2.57 -2.38
N ASN A 59 4.63 3.31 -1.43
CA ASN A 59 5.45 4.13 -0.55
C ASN A 59 6.10 3.27 0.55
N ASN A 60 7.07 3.84 1.25
CA ASN A 60 7.75 3.14 2.33
C ASN A 60 6.76 2.74 3.44
N ASP A 61 6.97 1.55 3.99
CA ASP A 61 6.22 1.05 5.16
C ASP A 61 4.70 1.01 4.97
N ARG A 62 4.24 0.46 3.82
CA ARG A 62 2.82 0.38 3.47
C ARG A 62 2.26 -1.03 3.49
N VAL A 63 3.12 -2.06 3.45
CA VAL A 63 2.66 -3.44 3.49
C VAL A 63 2.36 -3.82 4.93
N VAL A 64 1.16 -4.33 5.18
CA VAL A 64 0.72 -4.77 6.50
C VAL A 64 0.32 -6.24 6.50
N GLN A 65 0.41 -6.91 7.64
CA GLN A 65 -0.15 -8.23 7.84
C GLN A 65 -1.34 -8.16 8.80
N LEU A 66 -2.51 -8.53 8.31
CA LEU A 66 -3.76 -8.55 9.07
C LEU A 66 -3.72 -9.59 10.20
N ASP A 67 -4.64 -9.48 11.13
CA ASP A 67 -4.77 -10.44 12.25
C ASP A 67 -4.99 -11.88 11.79
N ASN A 68 -5.66 -12.10 10.67
CA ASN A 68 -5.86 -13.40 10.05
C ASN A 68 -4.66 -13.96 9.28
N GLY A 69 -3.57 -13.17 9.15
CA GLY A 69 -2.35 -13.56 8.43
C GLY A 69 -2.24 -13.08 6.99
N ARG A 70 -3.33 -12.55 6.38
CA ARG A 70 -3.30 -11.97 5.02
C ARG A 70 -2.36 -10.78 4.98
N LEU A 71 -1.53 -10.71 3.95
CA LEU A 71 -0.75 -9.51 3.63
C LEU A 71 -1.57 -8.59 2.74
N LEU A 72 -1.51 -7.29 3.00
CA LEU A 72 -2.08 -6.24 2.17
C LEU A 72 -0.99 -5.28 1.72
N MET A 73 -0.99 -4.96 0.44
CA MET A 73 -0.05 -4.05 -0.23
C MET A 73 -0.81 -3.02 -1.05
N PRO A 74 -1.09 -1.83 -0.50
CA PRO A 74 -1.77 -0.77 -1.22
C PRO A 74 -0.82 -0.11 -2.21
N VAL A 75 -1.30 0.12 -3.44
CA VAL A 75 -0.49 0.69 -4.53
C VAL A 75 -1.29 1.69 -5.37
N ALA A 76 -0.59 2.58 -6.04
CA ALA A 76 -1.14 3.49 -7.04
C ALA A 76 -0.51 3.19 -8.41
N LEU A 77 -1.31 2.95 -9.44
CA LEU A 77 -0.87 2.81 -10.82
C LEU A 77 -0.94 4.18 -11.52
N HIS A 78 0.21 4.71 -11.89
CA HIS A 78 0.34 6.03 -12.53
C HIS A 78 0.47 5.97 -14.05
N GLN A 79 0.96 4.86 -14.59
CA GLN A 79 1.08 4.69 -16.04
C GLN A 79 0.98 3.21 -16.42
N ALA A 80 0.03 2.89 -17.30
CA ALA A 80 -0.07 1.60 -17.96
C ALA A 80 0.70 1.62 -19.30
N PRO A 81 1.10 0.46 -19.86
CA PRO A 81 1.76 0.39 -21.16
C PRO A 81 0.89 1.04 -22.25
N GLY A 82 1.51 1.89 -23.07
CA GLY A 82 0.80 2.64 -24.12
C GLY A 82 -0.01 3.85 -23.64
N GLY A 83 -0.15 4.03 -22.33
CA GLY A 83 -0.83 5.19 -21.74
C GLY A 83 0.12 6.32 -21.37
N ASN A 84 -0.45 7.50 -21.11
CA ASN A 84 0.28 8.64 -20.57
C ASN A 84 0.40 8.55 -19.04
N TRP A 85 1.38 9.27 -18.49
CA TRP A 85 1.49 9.47 -17.05
C TRP A 85 0.25 10.17 -16.48
N LYS A 86 -0.26 9.65 -15.37
CA LYS A 86 -1.36 10.26 -14.61
C LYS A 86 -0.83 10.73 -13.26
N ASN A 87 -1.04 11.99 -12.90
CA ASN A 87 -0.77 12.47 -11.54
C ASN A 87 -1.75 11.85 -10.53
N LYS A 88 -3.00 11.67 -10.92
CA LYS A 88 -3.99 10.88 -10.17
C LYS A 88 -3.74 9.40 -10.44
N GLY A 89 -3.36 8.64 -9.40
CA GLY A 89 -3.13 7.21 -9.51
C GLY A 89 -4.42 6.40 -9.49
N ASP A 90 -4.49 5.32 -10.27
CA ASP A 90 -5.53 4.31 -10.10
C ASP A 90 -5.15 3.45 -8.88
N LEU A 91 -5.96 3.47 -7.82
CA LEU A 91 -5.63 2.83 -6.55
C LEU A 91 -6.10 1.38 -6.49
N PHE A 92 -5.24 0.51 -5.99
CA PHE A 92 -5.50 -0.91 -5.76
C PHE A 92 -4.90 -1.36 -4.42
N CYS A 93 -5.36 -2.51 -3.94
CA CYS A 93 -4.68 -3.24 -2.89
C CYS A 93 -4.39 -4.66 -3.37
N TYR A 94 -3.13 -5.05 -3.43
CA TYR A 94 -2.77 -6.43 -3.66
C TYR A 94 -2.76 -7.17 -2.34
N PHE A 95 -3.22 -8.42 -2.34
CA PHE A 95 -3.25 -9.25 -1.14
C PHE A 95 -2.67 -10.64 -1.38
N SER A 96 -2.14 -11.23 -0.30
CA SER A 96 -1.56 -12.57 -0.29
C SER A 96 -2.00 -13.32 0.97
N ASP A 97 -2.44 -14.57 0.78
CA ASP A 97 -2.85 -15.48 1.86
C ASP A 97 -1.80 -16.56 2.16
N ASP A 98 -0.67 -16.53 1.46
CA ASP A 98 0.41 -17.54 1.54
C ASP A 98 1.79 -16.93 1.90
N ASN A 99 1.78 -15.87 2.73
CA ASN A 99 2.97 -15.13 3.16
C ASN A 99 3.77 -14.52 2.01
N GLY A 100 3.08 -14.08 0.94
CA GLY A 100 3.66 -13.34 -0.17
C GLY A 100 4.19 -14.19 -1.32
N ILE A 101 3.93 -15.50 -1.35
CA ILE A 101 4.33 -16.37 -2.46
C ILE A 101 3.50 -16.03 -3.71
N THR A 102 2.18 -15.87 -3.54
CA THR A 102 1.28 -15.41 -4.60
C THR A 102 0.49 -14.19 -4.18
N TRP A 103 0.14 -13.34 -5.15
CA TRP A 103 -0.57 -12.09 -4.93
C TRP A 103 -1.76 -11.96 -5.88
N GLN A 104 -2.84 -11.40 -5.38
CA GLN A 104 -4.06 -11.12 -6.14
C GLN A 104 -4.40 -9.63 -6.03
N SER A 105 -4.96 -9.06 -7.09
CA SER A 105 -5.41 -7.66 -7.10
C SER A 105 -6.81 -7.53 -6.51
N SER A 106 -7.05 -6.53 -5.69
CA SER A 106 -8.40 -6.07 -5.38
C SER A 106 -9.10 -5.54 -6.63
N LEU A 107 -10.40 -5.27 -6.51
CA LEU A 107 -11.05 -4.31 -7.40
C LEU A 107 -10.38 -2.93 -7.23
N GLN A 108 -10.41 -2.12 -8.30
CA GLN A 108 -9.94 -0.74 -8.23
C GLN A 108 -10.77 0.04 -7.20
N VAL A 109 -10.11 0.85 -6.37
CA VAL A 109 -10.79 1.76 -5.44
C VAL A 109 -11.63 2.76 -6.23
N PRO A 110 -12.95 2.85 -6.01
CA PRO A 110 -13.79 3.79 -6.73
C PRO A 110 -13.43 5.24 -6.39
N ASP A 111 -12.99 6.01 -7.38
CA ASP A 111 -12.64 7.42 -7.24
C ASP A 111 -13.23 8.24 -8.39
N THR A 112 -14.38 8.87 -8.15
CA THR A 112 -15.06 9.75 -9.08
C THR A 112 -14.70 11.23 -8.90
N THR A 113 -13.80 11.54 -7.97
CA THR A 113 -13.36 12.92 -7.70
C THR A 113 -12.43 13.44 -8.79
N GLN A 114 -12.22 14.76 -8.79
CA GLN A 114 -11.23 15.41 -9.67
C GLN A 114 -9.90 15.69 -8.95
N ILE A 115 -9.79 15.34 -7.66
CA ILE A 115 -8.57 15.55 -6.88
C ILE A 115 -7.50 14.52 -7.25
N ILE A 116 -6.25 14.89 -7.07
CA ILE A 116 -5.11 13.97 -7.20
C ILE A 116 -5.12 13.03 -5.99
N THR A 117 -5.07 11.72 -6.22
CA THR A 117 -4.94 10.68 -5.21
C THR A 117 -3.71 9.84 -5.50
N GLN A 118 -2.89 9.57 -4.46
CA GLN A 118 -1.58 8.92 -4.58
C GLN A 118 -1.24 8.16 -3.29
N GLU A 119 -0.23 7.31 -3.34
CA GLU A 119 0.49 6.72 -2.19
C GLU A 119 -0.42 6.25 -1.05
N PRO A 120 -1.34 5.30 -1.31
CA PRO A 120 -2.24 4.79 -0.29
C PRO A 120 -1.47 4.03 0.81
N GLY A 121 -2.02 4.05 2.02
CA GLY A 121 -1.66 3.15 3.12
C GLY A 121 -2.90 2.48 3.66
N VAL A 122 -2.75 1.36 4.39
CA VAL A 122 -3.88 0.60 4.94
C VAL A 122 -3.63 0.22 6.39
N ILE A 123 -4.71 0.16 7.17
CA ILE A 123 -4.69 -0.35 8.54
C ILE A 123 -5.93 -1.21 8.82
N GLU A 124 -5.78 -2.25 9.65
CA GLU A 124 -6.90 -3.04 10.16
C GLU A 124 -7.49 -2.37 11.40
N LEU A 125 -8.76 -1.97 11.34
CA LEU A 125 -9.47 -1.34 12.45
C LEU A 125 -9.88 -2.36 13.53
N LYS A 126 -10.32 -1.87 14.70
CA LYS A 126 -10.79 -2.72 15.81
C LYS A 126 -12.02 -3.57 15.43
N ASP A 127 -12.86 -3.07 14.54
CA ASP A 127 -14.06 -3.76 14.02
C ASP A 127 -13.76 -4.70 12.84
N LYS A 128 -12.47 -4.91 12.53
CA LYS A 128 -11.96 -5.76 11.44
C LYS A 128 -12.17 -5.22 10.03
N ARG A 129 -12.76 -4.04 9.84
CA ARG A 129 -12.69 -3.35 8.57
C ARG A 129 -11.25 -2.91 8.29
N ILE A 130 -10.93 -2.78 7.02
CA ILE A 130 -9.67 -2.18 6.59
C ILE A 130 -9.94 -0.74 6.19
N MET A 131 -9.19 0.20 6.73
CA MET A 131 -9.21 1.60 6.32
C MET A 131 -8.00 1.86 5.43
N MET A 132 -8.24 2.37 4.23
CA MET A 132 -7.22 2.95 3.37
C MET A 132 -7.18 4.45 3.61
N TYR A 133 -6.00 5.01 3.90
CA TYR A 133 -5.74 6.44 3.95
C TYR A 133 -4.88 6.82 2.76
N ILE A 134 -5.19 7.96 2.15
CA ILE A 134 -4.73 8.28 0.80
C ILE A 134 -4.20 9.71 0.76
N ARG A 135 -2.95 9.87 0.33
CA ARG A 135 -2.38 11.18 -0.02
C ARG A 135 -3.20 11.83 -1.12
N ALA A 136 -3.67 13.07 -0.91
CA ALA A 136 -4.55 13.75 -1.85
C ALA A 136 -4.36 15.27 -1.91
N SER A 137 -4.75 15.88 -3.03
CA SER A 137 -4.65 17.35 -3.25
C SER A 137 -5.84 18.12 -2.72
N GLY A 138 -6.84 17.48 -2.12
CA GLY A 138 -8.10 18.10 -1.70
C GLY A 138 -8.06 18.82 -0.35
N GLY A 139 -6.88 19.12 0.22
CA GLY A 139 -6.72 19.76 1.52
C GLY A 139 -6.87 18.82 2.72
N TYR A 140 -7.24 17.56 2.47
CA TYR A 140 -7.39 16.51 3.48
C TYR A 140 -6.88 15.18 2.94
N GLN A 141 -6.38 14.31 3.83
CA GLN A 141 -6.22 12.89 3.48
C GLN A 141 -7.59 12.35 3.06
N GLN A 142 -7.63 11.45 2.08
CA GLN A 142 -8.86 10.76 1.71
C GLN A 142 -8.89 9.36 2.34
N LEU A 143 -10.09 8.83 2.54
CA LEU A 143 -10.31 7.49 3.10
C LEU A 143 -11.10 6.63 2.14
N SER A 144 -10.91 5.32 2.24
CA SER A 144 -11.78 4.28 1.68
C SER A 144 -11.78 3.09 2.63
N PHE A 145 -12.84 2.30 2.62
CA PHE A 145 -13.00 1.20 3.55
C PHE A 145 -13.31 -0.11 2.83
N SER A 146 -12.78 -1.20 3.38
CA SER A 146 -13.07 -2.56 2.94
C SER A 146 -13.64 -3.38 4.11
N SER A 147 -14.70 -4.15 3.84
CA SER A 147 -15.30 -5.10 4.78
C SER A 147 -14.98 -6.57 4.44
N ASP A 148 -14.28 -6.80 3.33
CA ASP A 148 -13.93 -8.12 2.80
C ASP A 148 -12.41 -8.37 2.78
N LYS A 149 -11.69 -7.78 3.73
CA LYS A 149 -10.24 -7.94 3.92
C LYS A 149 -9.41 -7.45 2.73
N GLY A 150 -9.84 -6.36 2.09
CA GLY A 150 -9.10 -5.67 1.05
C GLY A 150 -9.38 -6.12 -0.38
N GLU A 151 -10.42 -6.92 -0.62
CA GLU A 151 -10.81 -7.38 -1.96
C GLU A 151 -11.61 -6.34 -2.73
N SER A 152 -12.49 -5.60 -2.04
CA SER A 152 -13.22 -4.46 -2.58
C SER A 152 -13.23 -3.28 -1.62
N TRP A 153 -13.55 -2.09 -2.13
CA TRP A 153 -13.39 -0.82 -1.43
C TRP A 153 -14.60 0.07 -1.63
N SER A 154 -14.94 0.86 -0.60
CA SER A 154 -15.93 1.93 -0.74
C SER A 154 -15.40 3.04 -1.67
N PRO A 155 -16.30 3.88 -2.22
CA PRO A 155 -15.85 5.15 -2.81
C PRO A 155 -15.00 5.95 -1.84
N ILE A 156 -14.03 6.70 -2.35
CA ILE A 156 -13.21 7.56 -1.50
C ILE A 156 -14.03 8.70 -0.93
N GLU A 157 -13.69 9.11 0.30
CA GLU A 157 -14.32 10.20 1.01
C GLU A 157 -13.27 11.03 1.77
N PRO A 158 -13.49 12.34 1.99
CA PRO A 158 -12.55 13.15 2.75
C PRO A 158 -12.49 12.73 4.22
N SER A 159 -11.29 12.70 4.78
CA SER A 159 -11.10 12.55 6.22
C SER A 159 -11.23 13.90 6.96
N ASN A 160 -11.11 13.85 8.28
CA ASN A 160 -10.91 15.03 9.13
C ASN A 160 -9.43 15.36 9.40
N ILE A 161 -8.50 14.76 8.62
CA ILE A 161 -7.05 15.01 8.75
C ILE A 161 -6.66 16.05 7.69
N PRO A 162 -6.52 17.35 8.06
CA PRO A 162 -6.08 18.38 7.11
C PRO A 162 -4.66 18.07 6.66
N SER A 163 -4.39 18.17 5.38
CA SER A 163 -3.08 17.86 4.82
C SER A 163 -2.91 18.48 3.44
N PRO A 164 -1.74 19.07 3.15
CA PRO A 164 -1.37 19.37 1.77
C PRO A 164 -1.22 18.05 0.98
N LEU A 165 -0.85 18.13 -0.29
CA LEU A 165 -0.51 16.94 -1.08
C LEU A 165 0.78 16.29 -0.53
N SER A 166 0.66 15.64 0.61
CA SER A 166 1.75 15.02 1.37
C SER A 166 1.31 13.66 1.95
N PRO A 167 2.19 12.66 2.00
CA PRO A 167 1.85 11.37 2.59
C PRO A 167 1.68 11.50 4.11
N ALA A 168 0.80 10.66 4.66
CA ALA A 168 0.70 10.40 6.10
C ALA A 168 1.20 8.98 6.40
N THR A 169 1.50 8.70 7.66
CA THR A 169 1.72 7.35 8.17
C THR A 169 0.82 7.12 9.38
N ILE A 170 0.11 6.00 9.39
CA ILE A 170 -0.72 5.57 10.51
C ILE A 170 -0.27 4.17 10.93
N GLU A 171 0.17 4.05 12.19
CA GLU A 171 0.72 2.81 12.74
C GLU A 171 0.08 2.47 14.07
N LYS A 172 -0.10 1.18 14.33
CA LYS A 172 -0.57 0.70 15.62
C LYS A 172 0.55 0.82 16.65
N ILE A 173 0.27 1.43 17.79
CA ILE A 173 1.25 1.49 18.89
C ILE A 173 1.36 0.10 19.53
N PRO A 174 2.55 -0.53 19.53
CA PRO A 174 2.73 -1.84 20.15
C PRO A 174 2.33 -1.83 21.61
N GLY A 175 1.49 -2.80 22.01
CA GLY A 175 1.00 -2.93 23.39
C GLY A 175 -0.08 -1.92 23.81
N ALA A 176 -0.53 -1.04 22.92
CA ALA A 176 -1.60 -0.09 23.17
C ALA A 176 -2.84 -0.38 22.28
N ALA A 177 -3.97 0.22 22.66
CA ALA A 177 -5.19 0.19 21.86
C ALA A 177 -5.26 1.34 20.85
N ASP A 178 -4.23 2.19 20.79
CA ASP A 178 -4.20 3.44 20.06
C ASP A 178 -3.37 3.35 18.79
N TRP A 179 -3.57 4.35 17.92
CA TRP A 179 -2.84 4.52 16.67
C TRP A 179 -2.00 5.79 16.72
N LEU A 180 -0.81 5.74 16.15
CA LEU A 180 0.03 6.90 15.92
C LEU A 180 -0.20 7.39 14.49
N LEU A 181 -0.60 8.64 14.35
CA LEU A 181 -0.67 9.35 13.08
C LEU A 181 0.51 10.33 12.99
N VAL A 182 1.30 10.23 11.94
CA VAL A 182 2.34 11.19 11.57
C VAL A 182 2.02 11.75 10.20
N TRP A 183 1.86 13.06 10.11
CA TRP A 183 1.49 13.73 8.86
C TRP A 183 2.01 15.16 8.81
N ASN A 184 1.94 15.78 7.65
CA ASN A 184 2.22 17.19 7.48
C ASN A 184 0.92 17.99 7.64
N ASN A 185 0.87 18.85 8.67
CA ASN A 185 -0.27 19.71 9.00
C ASN A 185 -0.02 21.16 8.59
N ASN A 186 0.58 21.39 7.45
CA ASN A 186 0.70 22.73 6.89
C ASN A 186 -0.48 23.01 5.94
N ASP A 187 -1.06 24.20 6.10
CA ASP A 187 -2.07 24.77 5.21
C ASP A 187 -1.45 25.20 3.86
#